data_bb3ed02cd54047dbbaaf776c873b0155
#
_entry.id   bb3ed02cd54047dbbaaf776c873b0155
#
_cell.length_a   1.000
_cell.length_b   1.000
_cell.length_c   1.000
_cell.angle_alpha   90.00
_cell.angle_beta   90.00
_cell.angle_gamma   90.00
#
_symmetry.space_group_name_H-M   'P 1'
#
loop_
_entity.id
_entity.type
_entity.pdbx_description
1 polymer ?
#
loop_
_entity_poly.entity_id
_entity_poly.type
_entity_poly.pdbx_seq_one_letter_code
_entity_poly.pdbx_strand_id
1 'polypeptide(L)'
;MEIVSKTEGSKVTMEITGWLDTQTAPQLEKELSALDPGTTSLVFDFANLEYISSAGLRLVIAAYKKMAGKEGFRIVNVSDEVYDVFSLTGFDQKIKIEKK
;
A
#
# COMPACT_ATOMS: atom_id res chain seq x y z
N MET A 1 2.99 -4.37 -13.48
CA MET A 1 2.45 -3.49 -12.41
C MET A 1 2.78 -2.05 -12.73
N GLU A 2 1.84 -1.17 -12.48
CA GLU A 2 2.04 0.25 -12.68
C GLU A 2 1.79 0.98 -11.35
N ILE A 3 2.60 1.96 -11.05
CA ILE A 3 2.45 2.78 -9.85
C ILE A 3 2.40 4.25 -10.26
N VAL A 4 1.32 4.93 -9.89
CA VAL A 4 1.18 6.36 -10.13
C VAL A 4 1.12 7.05 -8.77
N SER A 5 2.11 7.90 -8.48
CA SER A 5 2.17 8.63 -7.22
C SER A 5 1.65 10.05 -7.42
N LYS A 6 0.76 10.47 -6.53
CA LYS A 6 0.21 11.83 -6.51
C LYS A 6 0.51 12.45 -5.17
N THR A 7 1.10 13.63 -5.19
CA THR A 7 1.51 14.32 -3.96
C THR A 7 0.72 15.62 -3.78
N GLU A 8 0.15 15.79 -2.59
CA GLU A 8 -0.50 17.04 -2.18
C GLU A 8 0.07 17.44 -0.81
N GLY A 9 0.96 18.42 -0.80
CA GLY A 9 1.63 18.81 0.43
C GLY A 9 2.43 17.66 1.01
N SER A 10 2.11 17.25 2.22
CA SER A 10 2.76 16.13 2.91
C SER A 10 2.02 14.79 2.74
N LYS A 11 0.99 14.76 1.91
CA LYS A 11 0.20 13.55 1.64
C LYS A 11 0.56 12.97 0.28
N VAL A 12 0.82 11.66 0.24
CA VAL A 12 1.12 10.93 -1.00
C VAL A 12 0.08 9.82 -1.18
N THR A 13 -0.48 9.72 -2.38
CA THR A 13 -1.36 8.62 -2.78
C THR A 13 -0.68 7.85 -3.90
N MET A 14 -0.52 6.54 -3.71
CA MET A 14 0.03 5.66 -4.74
C MET A 14 -1.08 4.78 -5.30
N GLU A 15 -1.39 4.96 -6.57
CA GLU A 15 -2.32 4.10 -7.29
C GLU A 15 -1.53 2.93 -7.86
N ILE A 16 -1.82 1.72 -7.39
CA ILE A 16 -1.08 0.52 -7.75
C ILE A 16 -1.98 -0.39 -8.58
N THR A 17 -1.57 -0.68 -9.81
CA THR A 17 -2.36 -1.41 -10.79
C THR A 17 -1.69 -2.72 -11.15
N GLY A 18 -2.49 -3.77 -11.29
CA GLY A 18 -2.03 -5.07 -11.78
C GLY A 18 -1.70 -6.04 -10.65
N TRP A 19 -0.54 -6.67 -10.71
CA TRP A 19 -0.14 -7.72 -9.78
C TRP A 19 1.03 -7.25 -8.92
N LEU A 20 0.86 -7.32 -7.61
CA LEU A 20 1.92 -7.04 -6.65
C LEU A 20 2.44 -8.39 -6.13
N ASP A 21 3.52 -8.87 -6.73
CA ASP A 21 4.08 -10.18 -6.46
C ASP A 21 5.62 -10.10 -6.31
N THR A 22 6.28 -11.24 -6.26
CA THR A 22 7.73 -11.31 -6.07
C THR A 22 8.50 -10.56 -7.15
N GLN A 23 8.00 -10.57 -8.40
CA GLN A 23 8.70 -9.93 -9.51
C GLN A 23 8.50 -8.41 -9.51
N THR A 24 7.35 -7.93 -9.06
CA THR A 24 7.02 -6.50 -9.07
C THR A 24 7.29 -5.81 -7.74
N ALA A 25 7.42 -6.57 -6.65
CA ALA A 25 7.69 -6.01 -5.33
C ALA A 25 8.87 -5.03 -5.29
N PRO A 26 10.02 -5.29 -5.97
CA PRO A 26 11.13 -4.34 -5.97
C PRO A 26 10.76 -2.97 -6.52
N GLN A 27 9.81 -2.89 -7.45
CA GLN A 27 9.34 -1.63 -8.00
C GLN A 27 8.64 -0.79 -6.93
N LEU A 28 7.78 -1.41 -6.12
CA LEU A 28 7.12 -0.72 -5.02
C LEU A 28 8.11 -0.35 -3.91
N GLU A 29 9.05 -1.23 -3.61
CA GLU A 29 10.10 -0.95 -2.62
C GLU A 29 10.87 0.32 -3.00
N LYS A 30 11.22 0.46 -4.27
CA LYS A 30 11.92 1.64 -4.77
C LYS A 30 11.08 2.91 -4.57
N GLU A 31 9.79 2.85 -4.85
CA GLU A 31 8.89 3.98 -4.66
C GLU A 31 8.78 4.37 -3.18
N LEU A 32 8.69 3.39 -2.29
CA LEU A 32 8.64 3.64 -0.86
C LEU A 32 9.94 4.27 -0.35
N SER A 33 11.08 3.79 -0.85
CA SER A 33 12.38 4.34 -0.47
C SER A 33 12.58 5.77 -0.96
N ALA A 34 11.91 6.14 -2.03
CA ALA A 34 12.01 7.48 -2.62
C ALA A 34 11.05 8.49 -1.99
N LEU A 35 10.20 8.07 -1.04
CA LEU A 35 9.29 9.00 -0.36
C LEU A 35 10.06 10.10 0.36
N ASP A 36 9.56 11.33 0.20
CA ASP A 36 10.11 12.48 0.91
C ASP A 36 9.99 12.24 2.43
N PRO A 37 11.06 12.49 3.21
CA PRO A 37 10.99 12.36 4.67
C PRO A 37 9.90 13.21 5.32
N GLY A 38 9.47 14.28 4.66
CA GLY A 38 8.39 15.14 5.14
C GLY A 38 6.98 14.57 4.89
N THR A 39 6.87 13.43 4.24
CA THR A 39 5.57 12.79 4.01
C THR A 39 4.97 12.34 5.34
N THR A 40 3.77 12.83 5.66
CA THR A 40 3.09 12.50 6.92
C THR A 40 1.90 11.58 6.73
N SER A 41 1.38 11.48 5.51
CA SER A 41 0.24 10.62 5.19
C SER A 41 0.48 9.87 3.90
N LEU A 42 0.27 8.57 3.91
CA LEU A 42 0.43 7.71 2.74
C LEU A 42 -0.86 6.91 2.52
N VAL A 43 -1.33 6.90 1.29
CA VAL A 43 -2.50 6.12 0.89
C VAL A 43 -2.11 5.21 -0.27
N PHE A 44 -2.43 3.94 -0.16
CA PHE A 44 -2.37 3.01 -1.29
C PHE A 44 -3.77 2.87 -1.86
N ASP A 45 -3.91 3.15 -3.14
CA ASP A 45 -5.18 2.97 -3.86
C ASP A 45 -5.07 1.67 -4.66
N PHE A 46 -5.83 0.67 -4.26
CA PHE A 46 -5.82 -0.65 -4.87
C PHE A 46 -7.01 -0.89 -5.80
N ALA A 47 -7.64 0.18 -6.30
CA ALA A 47 -8.82 0.06 -7.15
C ALA A 47 -8.60 -0.90 -8.33
N ASN A 48 -7.40 -0.94 -8.87
CA ASN A 48 -7.07 -1.77 -10.03
C ASN A 48 -5.98 -2.80 -9.71
N LEU A 49 -5.79 -3.12 -8.44
CA LEU A 49 -4.89 -4.19 -8.03
C LEU A 49 -5.66 -5.52 -8.10
N GLU A 50 -5.14 -6.47 -8.88
CA GLU A 50 -5.81 -7.75 -9.12
C GLU A 50 -5.30 -8.87 -8.22
N TYR A 51 -4.06 -8.75 -7.72
CA TYR A 51 -3.44 -9.83 -6.95
C TYR A 51 -2.34 -9.27 -6.05
N ILE A 52 -2.22 -9.84 -4.85
CA ILE A 52 -1.13 -9.54 -3.93
C ILE A 52 -0.55 -10.85 -3.39
N SER A 53 0.78 -10.99 -3.46
CA SER A 53 1.49 -12.13 -2.91
C SER A 53 2.02 -11.82 -1.51
N SER A 54 2.64 -12.84 -0.88
CA SER A 54 3.30 -12.64 0.42
C SER A 54 4.42 -11.59 0.34
N ALA A 55 5.14 -11.54 -0.79
CA ALA A 55 6.18 -10.52 -0.99
C ALA A 55 5.56 -9.12 -1.05
N GLY A 56 4.43 -8.97 -1.73
CA GLY A 56 3.70 -7.71 -1.76
C GLY A 56 3.16 -7.32 -0.39
N LEU A 57 2.63 -8.29 0.34
CA LEU A 57 2.12 -8.06 1.69
C LEU A 57 3.21 -7.54 2.63
N ARG A 58 4.45 -8.06 2.50
CA ARG A 58 5.58 -7.56 3.30
C ARG A 58 5.84 -6.09 3.05
N LEU A 59 5.70 -5.64 1.79
CA LEU A 59 5.90 -4.23 1.48
C LEU A 59 4.79 -3.35 2.02
N VAL A 60 3.57 -3.84 2.05
CA VAL A 60 2.46 -3.12 2.69
C VAL A 60 2.77 -2.95 4.17
N ILE A 61 3.26 -4.00 4.83
CA ILE A 61 3.64 -3.94 6.24
C ILE A 61 4.81 -2.97 6.43
N ALA A 62 5.79 -2.98 5.52
CA ALA A 62 6.91 -2.04 5.58
C ALA A 62 6.43 -0.59 5.48
N ALA A 63 5.45 -0.33 4.61
CA ALA A 63 4.85 0.99 4.49
C ALA A 63 4.13 1.39 5.78
N TYR A 64 3.39 0.47 6.38
CA TYR A 64 2.72 0.70 7.66
C TYR A 64 3.72 1.09 8.74
N LYS A 65 4.83 0.36 8.84
CA LYS A 65 5.87 0.64 9.83
C LYS A 65 6.57 1.96 9.56
N LYS A 66 6.82 2.27 8.29
CA LYS A 66 7.45 3.53 7.88
C LYS A 66 6.61 4.74 8.30
N MET A 67 5.29 4.59 8.26
CA MET A 67 4.36 5.67 8.60
C MET A 67 3.95 5.68 10.07
N ALA A 68 4.47 4.77 10.86
CA ALA A 68 4.17 4.73 12.31
C ALA A 68 4.64 6.04 12.96
N GLY A 69 3.78 6.60 13.81
CA GLY A 69 4.07 7.87 14.49
C GLY A 69 3.80 9.10 13.65
N LYS A 70 3.37 8.93 12.40
CA LYS A 70 2.98 10.02 11.52
C LYS A 70 1.45 10.13 11.47
N GLU A 71 0.90 10.98 10.58
CA GLU A 71 -0.55 11.12 10.46
C GLU A 71 -1.25 9.83 10.10
N GLY A 72 -0.64 9.02 9.24
CA GLY A 72 -1.18 7.72 9.03
C GLY A 72 -0.87 7.06 7.70
N PHE A 73 -1.31 5.82 7.61
CA PHE A 73 -1.24 5.00 6.42
C PHE A 73 -2.57 4.26 6.29
N ARG A 74 -3.12 4.25 5.10
CA ARG A 74 -4.34 3.50 4.83
C ARG A 74 -4.34 2.97 3.40
N ILE A 75 -5.19 1.97 3.17
CA ILE A 75 -5.39 1.36 1.86
C ILE A 75 -6.85 1.54 1.50
N VAL A 76 -7.13 2.01 0.29
CA VAL A 76 -8.49 2.26 -0.15
C VAL A 76 -8.83 1.47 -1.41
N ASN A 77 -10.12 1.31 -1.67
CA ASN A 77 -10.66 0.65 -2.86
C ASN A 77 -10.20 -0.80 -3.01
N VAL A 78 -10.12 -1.52 -1.91
CA VAL A 78 -9.62 -2.91 -1.91
C VAL A 78 -10.71 -3.85 -2.38
N SER A 79 -10.39 -4.74 -3.33
CA SER A 79 -11.31 -5.78 -3.78
C SER A 79 -11.53 -6.81 -2.67
N ASP A 80 -12.62 -7.58 -2.78
CA ASP A 80 -12.89 -8.62 -1.80
C ASP A 80 -11.78 -9.67 -1.73
N GLU A 81 -11.22 -10.05 -2.87
CA GLU A 81 -10.14 -11.05 -2.93
C GLU A 81 -8.89 -10.56 -2.23
N VAL A 82 -8.51 -9.32 -2.46
CA VAL A 82 -7.32 -8.73 -1.81
C VAL A 82 -7.60 -8.48 -0.33
N TYR A 83 -8.80 -8.04 0.02
CA TYR A 83 -9.17 -7.85 1.42
C TYR A 83 -9.07 -9.15 2.21
N ASP A 84 -9.47 -10.27 1.62
CA ASP A 84 -9.41 -11.56 2.28
C ASP A 84 -7.98 -11.92 2.70
N VAL A 85 -6.97 -11.53 1.91
CA VAL A 85 -5.57 -11.76 2.27
C VAL A 85 -5.22 -11.01 3.57
N PHE A 86 -5.66 -9.77 3.70
CA PHE A 86 -5.42 -8.99 4.92
C PHE A 86 -6.20 -9.54 6.11
N SER A 87 -7.42 -9.97 5.88
CA SER A 87 -8.26 -10.56 6.92
C SER A 87 -7.67 -11.87 7.45
N LEU A 88 -7.24 -12.75 6.55
CA LEU A 88 -6.65 -14.04 6.93
C LEU A 88 -5.35 -13.89 7.72
N THR A 89 -4.59 -12.84 7.43
CA THR A 89 -3.32 -12.59 8.12
C THR A 89 -3.47 -11.72 9.37
N GLY A 90 -4.67 -11.19 9.62
CA GLY A 90 -4.94 -10.33 10.77
C GLY A 90 -4.50 -8.89 10.59
N PHE A 91 -3.97 -8.51 9.44
CA PHE A 91 -3.50 -7.14 9.23
C PHE A 91 -4.63 -6.12 9.07
N ASP A 92 -5.84 -6.57 8.75
CA ASP A 92 -7.02 -5.70 8.75
C ASP A 92 -7.32 -5.12 10.14
N GLN A 93 -6.78 -5.72 11.20
CA GLN A 93 -6.91 -5.20 12.57
C GLN A 93 -5.89 -4.11 12.88
N LYS A 94 -4.83 -4.00 12.11
CA LYS A 94 -3.73 -3.06 12.35
C LYS A 94 -3.69 -1.92 11.35
N ILE A 95 -4.06 -2.20 10.11
CA ILE A 95 -4.01 -1.23 9.01
C ILE A 95 -5.43 -0.84 8.67
N LYS A 96 -5.65 0.47 8.49
CA LYS A 96 -6.97 0.94 8.06
C LYS A 96 -7.16 0.58 6.59
N ILE A 97 -8.11 -0.30 6.32
CA ILE A 97 -8.38 -0.82 4.98
C ILE A 97 -9.84 -0.55 4.62
N GLU A 98 -10.06 0.11 3.49
CA GLU A 98 -11.40 0.43 3.00
C GLU A 98 -11.65 -0.36 1.71
N LYS A 99 -12.73 -1.12 1.69
CA LYS A 99 -13.15 -1.86 0.49
C LYS A 99 -13.76 -0.92 -0.55
N LYS A 100 -13.80 -1.39 -1.78
CA LYS A 100 -14.52 -0.72 -2.86
C LYS A 100 -15.97 -0.49 -2.50
#